data_29cf8ed8904505c198703a5d5eb819c9
#
_entry.id   29cf8ed8904505c198703a5d5eb819c9
#
_cell.length_a   1.000
_cell.length_b   1.000
_cell.length_c   1.000
_cell.angle_alpha   90.00
_cell.angle_beta   90.00
_cell.angle_gamma   90.00
#
_symmetry.space_group_name_H-M   'P 1'
#
loop_
_entity.id
_entity.type
_entity.pdbx_description
1 polymer ?
#
loop_
_entity_poly.entity_id
_entity_poly.type
_entity_poly.pdbx_seq_one_letter_code
_entity_poly.pdbx_strand_id
1 'polypeptide(L)'
;MKRITILFLLICIIFVSCNHKQIPFNRNQWMKEKNRLYMTDSLIAKLNDEKPKRSEIFDLLGKPKLEGRIRDKEVSYWLKSEDFLTIWELSIYFDDDGNFQSAQVYCAD
;
A
#
# COMPACT_ATOMS: atom_id res chain seq x y z
N MET A 1 -4.47 31.23 19.65
CA MET A 1 -4.41 30.76 18.27
C MET A 1 -3.29 29.83 18.02
N LYS A 2 -2.07 30.21 18.30
CA LYS A 2 -0.94 29.33 18.10
C LYS A 2 -1.07 28.04 18.86
N ARG A 3 -1.68 28.09 20.02
CA ARG A 3 -1.84 26.90 20.84
C ARG A 3 -2.76 25.89 20.19
N ILE A 4 -3.78 26.36 19.54
CA ILE A 4 -4.72 25.48 18.86
C ILE A 4 -4.02 24.73 17.75
N THR A 5 -3.19 25.42 17.01
CA THR A 5 -2.43 24.81 15.92
C THR A 5 -1.52 23.72 16.46
N ILE A 6 -0.87 24.00 17.57
CA ILE A 6 0.02 23.03 18.18
C ILE A 6 -0.73 21.78 18.61
N LEU A 7 -1.93 21.95 19.15
CA LEU A 7 -2.74 20.81 19.56
C LEU A 7 -3.10 19.94 18.38
N PHE A 8 -3.40 20.53 17.25
CA PHE A 8 -3.68 19.76 16.05
C PHE A 8 -2.51 18.91 15.65
N LEU A 9 -1.32 19.48 15.69
CA LEU A 9 -0.13 18.73 15.34
C LEU A 9 0.10 17.56 16.26
N LEU A 10 -0.13 17.76 17.54
CA LEU A 10 0.04 16.69 18.51
C LEU A 10 -0.92 15.56 18.27
N ILE A 11 -2.15 15.89 17.94
CA ILE A 11 -3.14 14.87 17.67
C ILE A 11 -2.74 14.04 16.46
N CYS A 12 -2.27 14.67 15.40
CA CYS A 12 -1.82 13.96 14.23
C CYS A 12 -0.66 13.02 14.54
N ILE A 13 0.24 13.45 15.36
CA ILE A 13 1.38 12.65 15.76
C ILE A 13 0.93 11.39 16.50
N ILE A 14 -0.08 11.53 17.35
CA ILE A 14 -0.59 10.41 18.11
C ILE A 14 -1.13 9.33 17.18
N PHE A 15 -1.87 9.72 16.15
CA PHE A 15 -2.39 8.76 15.19
C PHE A 15 -1.28 8.02 14.49
N VAL A 16 -0.24 8.73 14.09
CA VAL A 16 0.88 8.11 13.40
C VAL A 16 1.56 7.07 14.28
N SER A 17 1.67 7.36 15.56
CA SER A 17 2.38 6.48 16.47
C SER A 17 1.69 5.14 16.69
N CYS A 18 0.41 5.04 16.36
CA CYS A 18 -0.34 3.79 16.52
C CYS A 18 -0.13 2.83 15.37
N ASN A 19 0.49 3.26 14.28
CA ASN A 19 0.67 2.45 13.10
C ASN A 19 2.10 2.01 12.95
N HIS A 20 2.33 1.12 11.99
CA HIS A 20 3.69 0.75 11.62
C HIS A 20 4.41 2.00 11.13
N LYS A 21 5.66 2.13 11.51
CA LYS A 21 6.47 3.25 11.05
C LYS A 21 6.58 3.19 9.54
N GLN A 22 6.17 4.26 8.87
CA GLN A 22 6.17 4.29 7.41
C GLN A 22 7.34 5.08 6.86
N ILE A 23 7.83 4.64 5.71
CA ILE A 23 8.91 5.31 4.98
C ILE A 23 8.41 5.61 3.57
N PRO A 24 9.07 6.49 2.84
CA PRO A 24 8.68 6.77 1.46
C PRO A 24 8.83 5.55 0.57
N PHE A 25 7.96 5.42 -0.42
CA PHE A 25 8.04 4.33 -1.38
C PHE A 25 9.38 4.38 -2.11
N ASN A 26 10.03 3.23 -2.19
CA ASN A 26 11.30 3.08 -2.88
C ASN A 26 11.22 1.82 -3.73
N ARG A 27 11.22 2.01 -5.05
CA ARG A 27 11.02 0.89 -5.96
C ARG A 27 12.11 -0.17 -5.84
N ASN A 28 13.36 0.24 -5.63
CA ASN A 28 14.44 -0.73 -5.49
C ASN A 28 14.24 -1.65 -4.30
N GLN A 29 13.84 -1.08 -3.16
CA GLN A 29 13.57 -1.89 -1.98
C GLN A 29 12.33 -2.75 -2.20
N TRP A 30 11.32 -2.19 -2.85
CA TRP A 30 10.12 -2.95 -3.17
C TRP A 30 10.44 -4.18 -4.00
N MET A 31 11.24 -4.02 -5.04
CA MET A 31 11.58 -5.13 -5.92
C MET A 31 12.45 -6.17 -5.23
N LYS A 32 13.20 -5.78 -4.21
CA LYS A 32 13.98 -6.70 -3.39
C LYS A 32 13.17 -7.29 -2.25
N GLU A 33 11.89 -6.99 -2.20
CA GLU A 33 10.98 -7.47 -1.16
C GLU A 33 11.40 -7.03 0.23
N LYS A 34 11.95 -5.83 0.33
CA LYS A 34 12.39 -5.26 1.60
C LYS A 34 11.47 -4.12 2.00
N ASN A 35 11.06 -4.11 3.25
CA ASN A 35 10.31 -3.01 3.85
C ASN A 35 9.00 -2.68 3.13
N ARG A 36 8.44 -3.65 2.40
CA ARG A 36 7.22 -3.38 1.64
C ARG A 36 6.08 -2.91 2.52
N LEU A 37 5.89 -3.56 3.67
CA LEU A 37 4.81 -3.17 4.58
C LEU A 37 4.98 -1.73 5.07
N TYR A 38 6.22 -1.29 5.23
CA TYR A 38 6.51 0.01 5.80
C TYR A 38 6.50 1.14 4.78
N MET A 39 6.26 0.86 3.52
CA MET A 39 6.14 1.91 2.50
C MET A 39 4.76 1.94 1.83
N THR A 40 3.79 1.23 2.42
CA THR A 40 2.47 1.13 1.81
C THR A 40 1.69 2.44 1.86
N ASP A 41 1.82 3.25 2.93
CA ASP A 41 1.10 4.51 2.99
C ASP A 41 1.51 5.43 1.85
N SER A 42 2.81 5.56 1.63
CA SER A 42 3.34 6.38 0.55
C SER A 42 2.94 5.82 -0.82
N LEU A 43 3.02 4.52 -0.97
CA LEU A 43 2.65 3.87 -2.23
C LEU A 43 1.17 4.07 -2.54
N ILE A 44 0.30 3.84 -1.57
CA ILE A 44 -1.14 3.98 -1.79
C ILE A 44 -1.48 5.44 -2.13
N ALA A 45 -0.84 6.39 -1.46
CA ALA A 45 -1.05 7.80 -1.79
C ALA A 45 -0.64 8.10 -3.23
N LYS A 46 0.48 7.54 -3.67
CA LYS A 46 0.94 7.71 -5.05
C LYS A 46 -0.07 7.13 -6.03
N LEU A 47 -0.58 5.93 -5.76
CA LEU A 47 -1.55 5.29 -6.64
C LEU A 47 -2.86 6.08 -6.69
N ASN A 48 -3.32 6.59 -5.55
CA ASN A 48 -4.53 7.39 -5.51
C ASN A 48 -4.38 8.69 -6.29
N ASP A 49 -3.19 9.27 -6.27
CA ASP A 49 -2.92 10.52 -6.97
C ASP A 49 -2.81 10.31 -8.48
N GLU A 50 -2.09 9.30 -8.90
CA GLU A 50 -1.78 9.09 -10.30
C GLU A 50 -2.82 8.26 -11.03
N LYS A 51 -3.55 7.42 -10.33
CA LYS A 51 -4.58 6.55 -10.92
C LYS A 51 -4.03 5.77 -12.12
N PRO A 52 -2.95 5.00 -11.93
CA PRO A 52 -2.31 4.33 -13.05
C PRO A 52 -3.14 3.18 -13.61
N LYS A 53 -2.82 2.78 -14.82
CA LYS A 53 -3.43 1.60 -15.42
C LYS A 53 -2.77 0.34 -14.88
N ARG A 54 -3.45 -0.79 -15.08
CA ARG A 54 -2.95 -2.08 -14.61
C ARG A 54 -1.53 -2.35 -15.09
N SER A 55 -1.25 -2.09 -16.36
CA SER A 55 0.08 -2.32 -16.92
C SER A 55 1.14 -1.45 -16.25
N GLU A 56 0.77 -0.22 -15.93
CA GLU A 56 1.69 0.70 -15.27
C GLU A 56 2.01 0.25 -13.85
N ILE A 57 1.01 -0.33 -13.18
CA ILE A 57 1.22 -0.87 -11.84
C ILE A 57 2.17 -2.07 -11.91
N PHE A 58 2.01 -2.93 -12.90
CA PHE A 58 2.90 -4.07 -13.06
C PHE A 58 4.33 -3.62 -13.36
N ASP A 59 4.48 -2.54 -14.12
CA ASP A 59 5.81 -1.98 -14.37
C ASP A 59 6.43 -1.42 -13.09
N LEU A 60 5.61 -0.79 -12.26
CA LEU A 60 6.10 -0.16 -11.04
C LEU A 60 6.40 -1.18 -9.96
N LEU A 61 5.52 -2.15 -9.75
CA LEU A 61 5.57 -3.06 -8.61
C LEU A 61 6.02 -4.47 -8.95
N GLY A 62 6.13 -4.78 -10.23
CA GLY A 62 6.50 -6.12 -10.65
C GLY A 62 5.31 -7.04 -10.71
N LYS A 63 5.57 -8.33 -10.84
CA LYS A 63 4.53 -9.33 -10.97
C LYS A 63 3.86 -9.57 -9.62
N PRO A 64 2.53 -9.49 -9.55
CA PRO A 64 1.83 -9.73 -8.30
C PRO A 64 1.84 -11.20 -7.92
N LYS A 65 1.62 -11.44 -6.63
CA LYS A 65 1.53 -12.79 -6.11
C LYS A 65 0.30 -13.51 -6.66
N LEU A 66 -0.82 -12.81 -6.66
CA LEU A 66 -2.08 -13.31 -7.19
C LEU A 66 -2.67 -12.27 -8.12
N GLU A 67 -3.17 -12.72 -9.25
CA GLU A 67 -3.85 -11.83 -10.17
C GLU A 67 -5.05 -12.56 -10.78
N GLY A 68 -5.95 -11.78 -11.38
CA GLY A 68 -7.11 -12.37 -12.02
C GLY A 68 -8.21 -12.79 -11.06
N ARG A 69 -8.06 -12.40 -9.80
CA ARG A 69 -9.07 -12.72 -8.82
C ARG A 69 -10.30 -11.84 -9.08
N ILE A 70 -11.48 -12.44 -8.98
CA ILE A 70 -12.74 -11.71 -9.17
C ILE A 70 -12.73 -10.95 -10.49
N ARG A 71 -12.71 -11.68 -11.60
CA ARG A 71 -12.79 -11.12 -12.95
C ARG A 71 -11.63 -10.20 -13.30
N ASP A 72 -10.44 -10.53 -12.82
CA ASP A 72 -9.25 -9.76 -13.15
C ASP A 72 -9.27 -8.33 -12.64
N LYS A 73 -10.08 -8.05 -11.62
CA LYS A 73 -10.16 -6.71 -11.05
C LYS A 73 -9.38 -6.55 -9.79
N GLU A 74 -8.67 -7.58 -9.36
CA GLU A 74 -7.88 -7.52 -8.14
C GLU A 74 -6.54 -8.20 -8.34
N VAL A 75 -5.47 -7.58 -7.80
CA VAL A 75 -4.17 -8.21 -7.70
C VAL A 75 -3.67 -8.05 -6.29
N SER A 76 -2.86 -8.99 -5.84
CA SER A 76 -2.30 -8.96 -4.48
C SER A 76 -0.79 -9.04 -4.53
N TYR A 77 -0.15 -8.21 -3.70
CA TYR A 77 1.28 -8.24 -3.53
C TYR A 77 1.62 -8.65 -2.11
N TRP A 78 2.57 -9.55 -1.98
CA TRP A 78 3.09 -9.94 -0.68
C TRP A 78 3.85 -8.75 -0.07
N LEU A 79 3.64 -8.51 1.22
CA LEU A 79 4.31 -7.43 1.93
C LEU A 79 5.28 -7.96 2.97
N LYS A 80 4.79 -8.84 3.84
CA LYS A 80 5.58 -9.34 4.94
C LYS A 80 4.95 -10.59 5.51
N SER A 81 5.78 -11.52 5.95
CA SER A 81 5.34 -12.68 6.72
C SER A 81 5.94 -12.56 8.11
N GLU A 82 5.09 -12.53 9.14
CA GLU A 82 5.58 -12.47 10.52
C GLU A 82 5.90 -13.85 11.05
N ASP A 83 5.06 -14.81 10.68
CA ASP A 83 5.31 -16.22 10.90
C ASP A 83 4.60 -16.95 9.77
N PHE A 84 4.57 -18.28 9.82
CA PHE A 84 3.99 -19.00 8.70
C PHE A 84 2.47 -18.89 8.60
N LEU A 85 1.82 -18.31 9.61
CA LEU A 85 0.37 -18.12 9.61
C LEU A 85 -0.05 -16.67 9.33
N THR A 86 0.82 -15.71 9.61
CA THR A 86 0.46 -14.31 9.53
C THR A 86 1.16 -13.65 8.36
N ILE A 87 0.40 -13.32 7.33
CA ILE A 87 0.92 -12.75 6.09
C ILE A 87 0.22 -11.43 5.82
N TRP A 88 1.01 -10.40 5.55
CA TRP A 88 0.50 -9.09 5.17
C TRP A 88 0.53 -8.96 3.67
N GLU A 89 -0.57 -8.46 3.10
CA GLU A 89 -0.69 -8.30 1.65
C GLU A 89 -1.28 -6.95 1.29
N LEU A 90 -0.88 -6.45 0.13
CA LEU A 90 -1.48 -5.25 -0.47
C LEU A 90 -2.39 -5.72 -1.58
N SER A 91 -3.67 -5.40 -1.48
CA SER A 91 -4.64 -5.69 -2.53
C SER A 91 -4.94 -4.43 -3.31
N ILE A 92 -4.85 -4.54 -4.63
CA ILE A 92 -5.10 -3.43 -5.53
C ILE A 92 -6.29 -3.79 -6.39
N TYR A 93 -7.26 -2.89 -6.46
CA TYR A 93 -8.50 -3.10 -7.20
C TYR A 93 -8.56 -2.16 -8.38
N PHE A 94 -9.07 -2.68 -9.48
CA PHE A 94 -9.21 -1.94 -10.73
C PHE A 94 -10.68 -1.77 -11.09
N ASP A 95 -10.97 -0.69 -11.81
CA ASP A 95 -12.33 -0.48 -12.32
C ASP A 95 -12.51 -1.28 -13.63
N ASP A 96 -13.68 -1.13 -14.24
CA ASP A 96 -14.02 -1.88 -15.45
C ASP A 96 -13.10 -1.54 -16.62
N ASP A 97 -12.50 -0.38 -16.61
CA ASP A 97 -11.59 0.06 -17.67
C ASP A 97 -10.15 -0.31 -17.40
N GLY A 98 -9.87 -0.98 -16.30
CA GLY A 98 -8.51 -1.39 -15.96
C GLY A 98 -7.68 -0.32 -15.29
N ASN A 99 -8.31 0.74 -14.81
CA ASN A 99 -7.61 1.80 -14.10
C ASN A 99 -7.65 1.54 -12.61
N PHE A 100 -6.66 2.06 -11.91
CA PHE A 100 -6.59 1.93 -10.46
C PHE A 100 -7.85 2.51 -9.81
N GLN A 101 -8.46 1.73 -8.94
CA GLN A 101 -9.64 2.18 -8.21
C GLN A 101 -9.31 2.39 -6.73
N SER A 102 -8.71 1.41 -6.09
CA SER A 102 -8.39 1.51 -4.67
C SER A 102 -7.35 0.47 -4.30
N ALA A 103 -6.75 0.65 -3.14
CA ALA A 103 -5.80 -0.30 -2.60
C ALA A 103 -5.90 -0.30 -1.09
N GLN A 104 -5.66 -1.47 -0.50
CA GLN A 104 -5.66 -1.57 0.95
C GLN A 104 -4.74 -2.68 1.40
N VAL A 105 -4.24 -2.53 2.61
CA VAL A 105 -3.39 -3.52 3.26
C VAL A 105 -4.26 -4.32 4.21
N TYR A 106 -4.08 -5.64 4.20
CA TYR A 106 -4.68 -6.44 5.25
C TYR A 106 -3.80 -7.63 5.59
N CYS A 107 -4.09 -8.16 6.75
CA CYS A 107 -3.38 -9.29 7.31
C CYS A 107 -4.25 -10.53 7.09
N ALA A 108 -3.67 -11.51 6.44
CA ALA A 108 -4.35 -12.79 6.22
C ALA A 108 -3.80 -13.79 7.23
N ASP A 109 -4.68 -14.33 8.02
CA ASP A 109 -4.32 -15.33 9.03
C ASP A 109 -4.55 -16.75 8.51
#